data_0db7224188a251045b07c5d4b33e9037
#
_entry.id   0db7224188a251045b07c5d4b33e9037
#
_cell.length_a   1.000
_cell.length_b   1.000
_cell.length_c   1.000
_cell.angle_alpha   90.00
_cell.angle_beta   90.00
_cell.angle_gamma   90.00
#
_symmetry.space_group_name_H-M   'P 1'
#
loop_
_entity.id
_entity.type
_entity.pdbx_description
1 polymer ?
#
loop_
_entity_poly.entity_id
_entity_poly.type
_entity_poly.pdbx_seq_one_letter_code
_entity_poly.pdbx_strand_id
1 'polypeptide(L)'
;IKIINSIFEPNKNDYFLSFINSLMSFQSLGLSKALLKAIHNQGYHSPSPIQEKAIPLILKGKDVLASAQTGTGKTAGFTLPMLQRLSQGQSQKRRKVRALIITPTRELAAQVYANVTSYSEFLNVQSTVIFGGVNQRPQVATLKRGVDVLIATPGRLLDLQNQGFLSLSNVEILVLDEADRMLDMGFLRD
;
A
#
# COMPACT_ATOMS: atom_id res chain seq x y z
N ILE A 1 -3.72 2.31 9.44
CA ILE A 1 -4.48 1.13 8.94
C ILE A 1 -3.91 -0.09 9.66
N LYS A 2 -4.65 -0.66 10.61
CA LYS A 2 -4.29 -1.95 11.24
C LYS A 2 -4.93 -3.08 10.43
N ILE A 3 -4.15 -4.09 10.06
CA ILE A 3 -4.64 -5.28 9.36
C ILE A 3 -4.45 -6.48 10.30
N ILE A 4 -5.53 -7.06 10.82
CA ILE A 4 -5.55 -8.26 11.66
C ILE A 4 -6.46 -9.32 11.01
N ASN A 5 -6.02 -10.57 11.01
CA ASN A 5 -6.75 -11.70 10.43
C ASN A 5 -7.96 -12.12 11.29
N SER A 6 -9.17 -12.10 10.70
CA SER A 6 -10.31 -12.87 11.21
C SER A 6 -10.94 -13.68 10.07
N ILE A 7 -11.19 -14.95 10.36
CA ILE A 7 -11.69 -15.96 9.41
C ILE A 7 -13.20 -15.73 9.20
N PHE A 8 -13.63 -15.53 7.94
CA PHE A 8 -15.02 -15.62 7.54
C PHE A 8 -15.18 -16.80 6.58
N GLU A 9 -15.99 -17.80 6.96
CA GLU A 9 -16.48 -18.83 6.04
C GLU A 9 -17.59 -18.24 5.16
N PRO A 10 -17.54 -18.43 3.82
CA PRO A 10 -18.56 -17.88 2.93
C PRO A 10 -19.86 -18.69 3.01
N ASN A 11 -20.97 -18.00 3.26
CA ASN A 11 -22.33 -18.56 3.24
C ASN A 11 -22.81 -18.72 1.78
N LYS A 12 -23.65 -19.72 1.48
CA LYS A 12 -24.16 -20.00 0.13
C LYS A 12 -24.90 -18.84 -0.56
N ASN A 13 -25.40 -17.86 0.21
CA ASN A 13 -25.97 -16.62 -0.33
C ASN A 13 -24.91 -15.66 -0.89
N ASP A 14 -23.62 -15.84 -0.55
CA ASP A 14 -22.54 -14.98 -1.04
C ASP A 14 -22.22 -15.24 -2.52
N TYR A 15 -22.53 -16.43 -3.07
CA TYR A 15 -22.30 -16.72 -4.49
C TYR A 15 -23.26 -15.96 -5.42
N PHE A 16 -24.50 -15.75 -5.02
CA PHE A 16 -25.46 -14.96 -5.79
C PHE A 16 -25.15 -13.46 -5.72
N LEU A 17 -24.78 -12.96 -4.56
CA LEU A 17 -24.28 -11.60 -4.38
C LEU A 17 -22.94 -11.38 -5.08
N SER A 18 -22.04 -12.36 -5.10
CA SER A 18 -20.77 -12.33 -5.85
C SER A 18 -21.01 -12.24 -7.36
N PHE A 19 -22.01 -12.94 -7.89
CA PHE A 19 -22.38 -12.86 -9.31
C PHE A 19 -22.97 -11.47 -9.69
N ILE A 20 -23.77 -10.86 -8.83
CA ILE A 20 -24.27 -9.49 -9.01
C ILE A 20 -23.13 -8.47 -8.80
N ASN A 21 -22.23 -8.69 -7.85
CA ASN A 21 -21.07 -7.84 -7.58
C ASN A 21 -19.98 -7.93 -8.66
N SER A 22 -19.93 -9.01 -9.44
CA SER A 22 -19.03 -9.11 -10.59
C SER A 22 -19.36 -8.09 -11.71
N LEU A 23 -20.50 -7.41 -11.62
CA LEU A 23 -20.86 -6.25 -12.43
C LEU A 23 -20.25 -4.92 -11.91
N MET A 24 -19.63 -4.91 -10.72
CA MET A 24 -18.95 -3.73 -10.19
C MET A 24 -17.59 -3.58 -10.85
N SER A 25 -17.44 -2.64 -11.75
CA SER A 25 -16.14 -2.29 -12.31
C SER A 25 -15.33 -1.44 -11.31
N PHE A 26 -14.01 -1.43 -11.44
CA PHE A 26 -13.14 -0.50 -10.68
C PHE A 26 -13.59 0.97 -10.81
N GLN A 27 -14.30 1.33 -11.87
CA GLN A 27 -14.86 2.66 -12.08
C GLN A 27 -15.86 3.04 -10.99
N SER A 28 -16.71 2.10 -10.53
CA SER A 28 -17.69 2.33 -9.47
C SER A 28 -17.09 2.53 -8.08
N LEU A 29 -15.82 2.15 -7.89
CA LEU A 29 -15.10 2.32 -6.63
C LEU A 29 -14.59 3.75 -6.40
N GLY A 30 -14.75 4.65 -7.38
CA GLY A 30 -14.34 6.04 -7.27
C GLY A 30 -12.86 6.30 -7.57
N LEU A 31 -12.18 5.38 -8.27
CA LEU A 31 -10.79 5.54 -8.70
C LEU A 31 -10.69 6.51 -9.89
N SER A 32 -9.61 7.28 -9.93
CA SER A 32 -9.30 8.23 -10.99
C SER A 32 -8.99 7.52 -12.32
N LYS A 33 -9.19 8.22 -13.43
CA LYS A 33 -8.88 7.71 -14.78
C LYS A 33 -7.44 7.23 -14.92
N ALA A 34 -6.49 7.90 -14.28
CA ALA A 34 -5.07 7.52 -14.28
C ALA A 34 -4.85 6.14 -13.64
N LEU A 35 -5.46 5.90 -12.47
CA LEU A 35 -5.37 4.61 -11.80
C LEU A 35 -6.12 3.51 -12.57
N LEU A 36 -7.31 3.82 -13.09
CA LEU A 36 -8.06 2.88 -13.94
C LEU A 36 -7.26 2.43 -15.15
N LYS A 37 -6.54 3.35 -15.80
CA LYS A 37 -5.65 3.02 -16.91
C LYS A 37 -4.49 2.13 -16.45
N ALA A 38 -3.86 2.44 -15.32
CA ALA A 38 -2.75 1.65 -14.78
C ALA A 38 -3.17 0.21 -14.48
N ILE A 39 -4.29 0.00 -13.78
CA ILE A 39 -4.77 -1.35 -13.43
C ILE A 39 -5.24 -2.13 -14.67
N HIS A 40 -5.83 -1.45 -15.66
CA HIS A 40 -6.17 -2.09 -16.94
C HIS A 40 -4.92 -2.61 -17.66
N ASN A 41 -3.83 -1.83 -17.70
CA ASN A 41 -2.54 -2.26 -18.25
C ASN A 41 -1.94 -3.47 -17.52
N GLN A 42 -2.28 -3.67 -16.24
CA GLN A 42 -1.88 -4.83 -15.43
C GLN A 42 -2.84 -6.03 -15.59
N GLY A 43 -3.84 -5.95 -16.47
CA GLY A 43 -4.80 -7.04 -16.72
C GLY A 43 -5.89 -7.18 -15.66
N TYR A 44 -6.11 -6.18 -14.81
CA TYR A 44 -7.21 -6.21 -13.84
C TYR A 44 -8.52 -5.82 -14.52
N HIS A 45 -9.49 -6.73 -14.54
CA HIS A 45 -10.81 -6.51 -15.17
C HIS A 45 -11.91 -6.20 -14.17
N SER A 46 -11.85 -6.82 -12.99
CA SER A 46 -12.84 -6.64 -11.92
C SER A 46 -12.16 -6.60 -10.56
N PRO A 47 -12.70 -5.83 -9.61
CA PRO A 47 -12.19 -5.81 -8.25
C PRO A 47 -12.50 -7.13 -7.52
N SER A 48 -11.61 -7.53 -6.64
CA SER A 48 -11.86 -8.63 -5.71
C SER A 48 -12.75 -8.18 -4.54
N PRO A 49 -13.41 -9.11 -3.81
CA PRO A 49 -14.28 -8.75 -2.68
C PRO A 49 -13.61 -7.88 -1.61
N ILE A 50 -12.31 -8.08 -1.35
CA ILE A 50 -11.57 -7.25 -0.40
C ILE A 50 -11.33 -5.83 -0.95
N GLN A 51 -11.11 -5.69 -2.27
CA GLN A 51 -10.93 -4.40 -2.92
C GLN A 51 -12.23 -3.60 -2.94
N GLU A 52 -13.35 -4.24 -3.24
CA GLU A 52 -14.69 -3.61 -3.21
C GLU A 52 -15.01 -3.01 -1.84
N LYS A 53 -14.66 -3.73 -0.77
CA LYS A 53 -14.91 -3.29 0.60
C LYS A 53 -13.90 -2.23 1.08
N ALA A 54 -12.60 -2.43 0.81
CA ALA A 54 -11.55 -1.60 1.37
C ALA A 54 -11.37 -0.26 0.62
N ILE A 55 -11.37 -0.28 -0.71
CA ILE A 55 -11.07 0.92 -1.52
C ILE A 55 -11.98 2.11 -1.17
N PRO A 56 -13.32 1.97 -1.14
CA PRO A 56 -14.19 3.11 -0.83
C PRO A 56 -14.01 3.66 0.59
N LEU A 57 -13.68 2.81 1.56
CA LEU A 57 -13.44 3.23 2.94
C LEU A 57 -12.16 4.04 3.06
N ILE A 58 -11.06 3.57 2.44
CA ILE A 58 -9.78 4.27 2.44
C ILE A 58 -9.86 5.60 1.69
N LEU A 59 -10.59 5.66 0.58
CA LEU A 59 -10.83 6.92 -0.15
C LEU A 59 -11.57 7.95 0.72
N LYS A 60 -12.49 7.50 1.60
CA LYS A 60 -13.17 8.35 2.58
C LYS A 60 -12.30 8.72 3.80
N GLY A 61 -11.04 8.30 3.83
CA GLY A 61 -10.12 8.57 4.94
C GLY A 61 -10.36 7.75 6.18
N LYS A 62 -11.08 6.64 6.09
CA LYS A 62 -11.33 5.75 7.23
C LYS A 62 -10.13 4.84 7.47
N ASP A 63 -9.87 4.53 8.74
CA ASP A 63 -8.96 3.46 9.12
C ASP A 63 -9.61 2.11 8.78
N VAL A 64 -8.83 1.21 8.20
CA VAL A 64 -9.32 -0.09 7.73
C VAL A 64 -8.45 -1.20 8.30
N LEU A 65 -9.10 -2.15 8.95
CA LEU A 65 -8.54 -3.41 9.34
C LEU A 65 -9.04 -4.46 8.36
N ALA A 66 -8.16 -4.98 7.49
CA ALA A 66 -8.55 -5.92 6.45
C ALA A 66 -7.83 -7.26 6.64
N SER A 67 -8.61 -8.32 6.74
CA SER A 67 -8.14 -9.69 6.73
C SER A 67 -8.60 -10.41 5.48
N ALA A 68 -7.66 -11.00 4.76
CA ALA A 68 -7.93 -11.86 3.62
C ALA A 68 -6.70 -12.74 3.35
N GLN A 69 -6.90 -13.89 2.73
CA GLN A 69 -5.81 -14.79 2.35
C GLN A 69 -4.80 -14.11 1.40
N THR A 70 -3.59 -14.63 1.33
CA THR A 70 -2.60 -14.21 0.33
C THR A 70 -3.14 -14.45 -1.09
N GLY A 71 -2.82 -13.56 -2.02
CA GLY A 71 -3.31 -13.66 -3.40
C GLY A 71 -4.72 -13.09 -3.66
N THR A 72 -5.45 -12.62 -2.64
CA THR A 72 -6.80 -12.04 -2.80
C THR A 72 -6.81 -10.59 -3.30
N GLY A 73 -5.64 -10.00 -3.57
CA GLY A 73 -5.54 -8.62 -4.07
C GLY A 73 -5.50 -7.54 -2.98
N LYS A 74 -5.15 -7.89 -1.72
CA LYS A 74 -4.99 -6.92 -0.62
C LYS A 74 -4.09 -5.74 -1.00
N THR A 75 -2.95 -6.01 -1.63
CA THR A 75 -1.98 -4.97 -2.02
C THR A 75 -2.61 -3.89 -2.88
N ALA A 76 -3.37 -4.25 -3.92
CA ALA A 76 -4.11 -3.29 -4.72
C ALA A 76 -5.22 -2.60 -3.90
N GLY A 77 -5.86 -3.33 -2.98
CA GLY A 77 -6.92 -2.83 -2.11
C GLY A 77 -6.50 -1.64 -1.25
N PHE A 78 -5.26 -1.56 -0.79
CA PHE A 78 -4.75 -0.39 -0.06
C PHE A 78 -3.91 0.56 -0.93
N THR A 79 -3.17 0.04 -1.90
CA THR A 79 -2.26 0.87 -2.72
C THR A 79 -3.01 1.83 -3.62
N LEU A 80 -4.06 1.37 -4.32
CA LEU A 80 -4.82 2.20 -5.25
C LEU A 80 -5.46 3.43 -4.57
N PRO A 81 -6.24 3.28 -3.48
CA PRO A 81 -6.82 4.42 -2.80
C PRO A 81 -5.77 5.31 -2.12
N MET A 82 -4.67 4.75 -1.61
CA MET A 82 -3.54 5.50 -1.07
C MET A 82 -2.94 6.41 -2.16
N LEU A 83 -2.61 5.88 -3.33
CA LEU A 83 -2.05 6.63 -4.46
C LEU A 83 -3.00 7.74 -4.92
N GLN A 84 -4.31 7.47 -4.96
CA GLN A 84 -5.30 8.49 -5.30
C GLN A 84 -5.30 9.65 -4.31
N ARG A 85 -5.32 9.37 -3.01
CA ARG A 85 -5.28 10.41 -1.98
C ARG A 85 -4.01 11.25 -2.06
N LEU A 86 -2.86 10.62 -2.29
CA LEU A 86 -1.59 11.33 -2.48
C LEU A 86 -1.58 12.22 -3.73
N SER A 87 -2.19 11.74 -4.83
CA SER A 87 -2.24 12.49 -6.09
C SER A 87 -3.16 13.71 -6.07
N GLN A 88 -4.15 13.72 -5.17
CA GLN A 88 -5.08 14.84 -4.99
C GLN A 88 -4.51 15.96 -4.10
N GLY A 89 -3.43 15.69 -3.37
CA GLY A 89 -2.76 16.67 -2.53
C GLY A 89 -1.89 17.65 -3.35
N GLN A 90 -1.55 18.78 -2.75
CA GLN A 90 -0.66 19.75 -3.39
C GLN A 90 0.74 19.18 -3.59
N SER A 91 1.29 19.34 -4.78
CA SER A 91 2.69 19.01 -5.06
C SER A 91 3.60 19.94 -4.25
N GLN A 92 4.34 19.38 -3.32
CA GLN A 92 5.31 20.15 -2.53
C GLN A 92 6.56 20.42 -3.37
N LYS A 93 7.17 21.63 -3.22
CA LYS A 93 8.46 21.98 -3.88
C LYS A 93 9.56 20.95 -3.58
N ARG A 94 9.55 20.34 -2.39
CA ARG A 94 10.44 19.26 -1.99
C ARG A 94 9.56 18.11 -1.48
N ARG A 95 9.65 16.94 -2.14
CA ARG A 95 8.91 15.74 -1.73
C ARG A 95 9.35 15.28 -0.34
N LYS A 96 8.38 14.86 0.46
CA LYS A 96 8.55 14.27 1.78
C LYS A 96 7.75 12.99 1.83
N VAL A 97 8.15 12.05 2.66
CA VAL A 97 7.42 10.80 2.85
C VAL A 97 6.03 11.12 3.42
N ARG A 98 5.00 10.91 2.61
CA ARG A 98 3.60 11.12 2.96
C ARG A 98 2.85 9.81 3.22
N ALA A 99 3.30 8.72 2.59
CA ALA A 99 2.81 7.39 2.89
C ALA A 99 3.97 6.45 3.23
N LEU A 100 3.77 5.66 4.28
CA LEU A 100 4.69 4.63 4.74
C LEU A 100 3.99 3.27 4.70
N ILE A 101 4.62 2.31 4.03
CA ILE A 101 4.19 0.91 4.02
C ILE A 101 5.27 0.08 4.68
N ILE A 102 4.94 -0.60 5.77
CA ILE A 102 5.86 -1.48 6.50
C ILE A 102 5.50 -2.93 6.18
N THR A 103 6.50 -3.73 5.84
CA THR A 103 6.37 -5.15 5.52
C THR A 103 7.41 -5.97 6.28
N PRO A 104 7.10 -7.22 6.67
CA PRO A 104 8.02 -8.02 7.48
C PRO A 104 9.30 -8.44 6.77
N THR A 105 9.27 -8.62 5.43
CA THR A 105 10.39 -9.18 4.68
C THR A 105 10.80 -8.30 3.50
N ARG A 106 12.05 -8.47 3.07
CA ARG A 106 12.63 -7.77 1.90
C ARG A 106 11.92 -8.12 0.60
N GLU A 107 11.56 -9.38 0.46
CA GLU A 107 10.88 -9.94 -0.71
C GLU A 107 9.48 -9.30 -0.86
N LEU A 108 8.73 -9.23 0.24
CA LEU A 108 7.42 -8.57 0.24
C LEU A 108 7.55 -7.06 0.01
N ALA A 109 8.54 -6.40 0.63
CA ALA A 109 8.83 -4.99 0.37
C ALA A 109 9.08 -4.71 -1.11
N ALA A 110 9.90 -5.55 -1.76
CA ALA A 110 10.19 -5.43 -3.20
C ALA A 110 8.95 -5.68 -4.06
N GLN A 111 8.11 -6.66 -3.71
CA GLN A 111 6.86 -6.95 -4.40
C GLN A 111 5.86 -5.79 -4.28
N VAL A 112 5.68 -5.25 -3.08
CA VAL A 112 4.81 -4.09 -2.85
C VAL A 112 5.33 -2.87 -3.61
N TYR A 113 6.64 -2.64 -3.62
CA TYR A 113 7.25 -1.55 -4.39
C TYR A 113 6.99 -1.68 -5.89
N ALA A 114 7.14 -2.87 -6.46
CA ALA A 114 6.82 -3.12 -7.87
C ALA A 114 5.36 -2.79 -8.19
N ASN A 115 4.42 -3.21 -7.33
CA ASN A 115 3.00 -2.91 -7.47
C ASN A 115 2.72 -1.39 -7.37
N VAL A 116 3.29 -0.71 -6.37
CA VAL A 116 3.16 0.75 -6.21
C VAL A 116 3.67 1.47 -7.46
N THR A 117 4.82 1.06 -7.99
CA THR A 117 5.41 1.64 -9.20
C THR A 117 4.49 1.46 -10.42
N SER A 118 3.99 0.24 -10.63
CA SER A 118 3.09 -0.05 -11.75
C SER A 118 1.77 0.73 -11.66
N TYR A 119 1.17 0.81 -10.47
CA TYR A 119 -0.09 1.54 -10.30
C TYR A 119 0.07 3.06 -10.34
N SER A 120 1.26 3.58 -10.06
CA SER A 120 1.55 5.03 -10.13
C SER A 120 2.07 5.50 -11.49
N GLU A 121 2.10 4.66 -12.51
CA GLU A 121 2.66 4.96 -13.85
C GLU A 121 2.13 6.29 -14.45
N PHE A 122 0.85 6.59 -14.26
CA PHE A 122 0.20 7.80 -14.77
C PHE A 122 -0.03 8.88 -13.70
N LEU A 123 0.67 8.79 -12.57
CA LEU A 123 0.58 9.73 -11.46
C LEU A 123 1.92 10.43 -11.21
N ASN A 124 1.88 11.66 -10.75
CA ASN A 124 3.08 12.36 -10.29
C ASN A 124 3.42 11.98 -8.83
N VAL A 125 3.62 10.69 -8.57
CA VAL A 125 3.96 10.13 -7.25
C VAL A 125 5.29 9.39 -7.37
N GLN A 126 6.24 9.70 -6.49
CA GLN A 126 7.54 9.03 -6.42
C GLN A 126 7.57 8.06 -5.24
N SER A 127 7.99 6.83 -5.50
CA SER A 127 8.12 5.79 -4.49
C SER A 127 9.54 5.27 -4.39
N THR A 128 9.88 4.71 -3.24
CA THR A 128 11.13 3.94 -3.04
C THR A 128 10.93 2.84 -2.02
N VAL A 129 11.83 1.86 -2.05
CA VAL A 129 11.89 0.77 -1.08
C VAL A 129 13.22 0.78 -0.33
N ILE A 130 13.17 0.52 0.98
CA ILE A 130 14.36 0.36 1.82
C ILE A 130 14.27 -0.94 2.63
N PHE A 131 15.37 -1.69 2.68
CA PHE A 131 15.49 -2.92 3.48
C PHE A 131 16.94 -3.20 3.83
N GLY A 132 17.14 -3.99 4.89
CA GLY A 132 18.46 -4.38 5.38
C GLY A 132 19.18 -5.41 4.49
N GLY A 133 20.43 -5.73 4.85
CA GLY A 133 21.24 -6.75 4.16
C GLY A 133 21.77 -6.33 2.79
N VAL A 134 21.66 -5.05 2.43
CA VAL A 134 22.24 -4.45 1.22
C VAL A 134 22.83 -3.08 1.55
N ASN A 135 23.68 -2.55 0.63
CA ASN A 135 24.28 -1.23 0.81
C ASN A 135 23.22 -0.15 0.95
N GLN A 136 23.31 0.65 2.02
CA GLN A 136 22.35 1.73 2.28
C GLN A 136 22.57 2.99 1.42
N ARG A 137 23.79 3.22 0.89
CA ARG A 137 24.11 4.46 0.17
C ARG A 137 23.13 4.79 -0.98
N PRO A 138 22.72 3.85 -1.86
CA PRO A 138 21.73 4.12 -2.88
C PRO A 138 20.36 4.49 -2.30
N GLN A 139 19.95 3.83 -1.19
CA GLN A 139 18.69 4.10 -0.52
C GLN A 139 18.67 5.52 0.07
N VAL A 140 19.75 5.90 0.77
CA VAL A 140 19.93 7.26 1.30
C VAL A 140 19.93 8.30 0.19
N ALA A 141 20.61 8.04 -0.92
CA ALA A 141 20.63 8.97 -2.05
C ALA A 141 19.22 9.21 -2.63
N THR A 142 18.40 8.16 -2.69
CA THR A 142 17.00 8.29 -3.16
C THR A 142 16.14 9.05 -2.14
N LEU A 143 16.26 8.76 -0.85
CA LEU A 143 15.55 9.49 0.20
C LEU A 143 15.90 11.00 0.19
N LYS A 144 17.17 11.34 -0.02
CA LYS A 144 17.62 12.74 -0.12
C LYS A 144 17.01 13.49 -1.31
N ARG A 145 16.73 12.82 -2.43
CA ARG A 145 16.01 13.39 -3.58
C ARG A 145 14.54 13.69 -3.26
N GLY A 146 13.99 12.98 -2.26
CA GLY A 146 12.62 13.08 -1.81
C GLY A 146 11.70 12.11 -2.55
N VAL A 147 10.82 11.49 -1.77
CA VAL A 147 9.80 10.53 -2.24
C VAL A 147 8.50 10.78 -1.51
N ASP A 148 7.37 10.40 -2.12
CA ASP A 148 6.04 10.51 -1.54
C ASP A 148 5.64 9.22 -0.80
N VAL A 149 6.04 8.06 -1.34
CA VAL A 149 5.74 6.74 -0.78
C VAL A 149 7.03 6.03 -0.42
N LEU A 150 7.12 5.60 0.82
CA LEU A 150 8.22 4.77 1.33
C LEU A 150 7.69 3.38 1.68
N ILE A 151 8.29 2.35 1.10
CA ILE A 151 8.09 0.96 1.49
C ILE A 151 9.32 0.52 2.28
N ALA A 152 9.13 -0.13 3.43
CA ALA A 152 10.26 -0.44 4.30
C ALA A 152 10.10 -1.76 5.06
N THR A 153 11.22 -2.40 5.38
CA THR A 153 11.29 -3.37 6.49
C THR A 153 11.66 -2.64 7.79
N PRO A 154 11.14 -3.08 8.96
CA PRO A 154 11.30 -2.36 10.23
C PRO A 154 12.75 -1.98 10.57
N GLY A 155 13.66 -2.94 10.59
CA GLY A 155 15.05 -2.70 11.01
C GLY A 155 15.77 -1.63 10.17
N ARG A 156 15.61 -1.60 8.84
CA ARG A 156 16.24 -0.56 7.99
C ARG A 156 15.53 0.78 8.12
N LEU A 157 14.23 0.78 8.37
CA LEU A 157 13.46 1.99 8.62
C LEU A 157 14.02 2.72 9.85
N LEU A 158 14.12 2.01 10.98
CA LEU A 158 14.64 2.53 12.24
C LEU A 158 16.12 2.94 12.11
N ASP A 159 16.93 2.13 11.46
CA ASP A 159 18.36 2.41 11.22
C ASP A 159 18.54 3.76 10.50
N LEU A 160 17.84 3.99 9.37
CA LEU A 160 17.97 5.25 8.63
C LEU A 160 17.29 6.45 9.33
N GLN A 161 16.25 6.22 10.13
CA GLN A 161 15.64 7.24 10.97
C GLN A 161 16.62 7.69 12.09
N ASN A 162 17.22 6.74 12.78
CA ASN A 162 18.20 7.01 13.87
C ASN A 162 19.46 7.72 13.34
N GLN A 163 19.89 7.42 12.11
CA GLN A 163 20.97 8.13 11.44
C GLN A 163 20.58 9.52 10.93
N GLY A 164 19.31 9.94 11.03
CA GLY A 164 18.83 11.24 10.56
C GLY A 164 18.64 11.36 9.04
N PHE A 165 18.73 10.26 8.29
CA PHE A 165 18.51 10.26 6.84
C PHE A 165 17.02 10.26 6.44
N LEU A 166 16.14 9.97 7.38
CA LEU A 166 14.70 9.82 7.18
C LEU A 166 13.92 10.56 8.28
N SER A 167 12.90 11.31 7.89
CA SER A 167 11.91 11.89 8.80
C SER A 167 10.53 11.38 8.43
N LEU A 168 9.78 10.93 9.43
CA LEU A 168 8.41 10.44 9.30
C LEU A 168 7.36 11.48 9.70
N SER A 169 7.76 12.71 10.03
CA SER A 169 6.88 13.77 10.53
C SER A 169 5.78 14.22 9.56
N ASN A 170 5.90 13.87 8.28
CA ASN A 170 4.94 14.21 7.23
C ASN A 170 4.10 13.02 6.77
N VAL A 171 4.19 11.88 7.47
CA VAL A 171 3.41 10.68 7.10
C VAL A 171 1.94 10.90 7.43
N GLU A 172 1.11 10.88 6.39
CA GLU A 172 -0.35 11.02 6.45
C GLU A 172 -1.04 9.64 6.43
N ILE A 173 -0.40 8.64 5.81
CA ILE A 173 -0.94 7.29 5.61
C ILE A 173 0.09 6.26 6.04
N LEU A 174 -0.29 5.40 6.98
CA LEU A 174 0.51 4.26 7.42
C LEU A 174 -0.21 2.97 7.02
N VAL A 175 0.53 2.06 6.40
CA VAL A 175 0.08 0.70 6.08
C VAL A 175 1.01 -0.30 6.76
N LEU A 176 0.44 -1.25 7.49
CA LEU A 176 1.13 -2.42 8.03
C LEU A 176 0.66 -3.63 7.24
N ASP A 177 1.47 -4.12 6.31
CA ASP A 177 1.15 -5.31 5.50
C ASP A 177 1.76 -6.56 6.16
N GLU A 178 0.97 -7.64 6.29
CA GLU A 178 1.31 -8.83 7.08
C GLU A 178 1.72 -8.51 8.54
N ALA A 179 0.91 -7.68 9.21
CA ALA A 179 1.20 -7.24 10.58
C ALA A 179 1.27 -8.40 11.59
N ASP A 180 0.48 -9.46 11.40
CA ASP A 180 0.55 -10.70 12.15
C ASP A 180 1.94 -11.32 12.10
N ARG A 181 2.51 -11.43 10.90
CA ARG A 181 3.86 -11.94 10.71
C ARG A 181 4.93 -11.05 11.34
N MET A 182 4.74 -9.72 11.33
CA MET A 182 5.65 -8.81 12.04
C MET A 182 5.62 -9.05 13.55
N LEU A 183 4.45 -9.34 14.12
CA LEU A 183 4.29 -9.69 15.54
C LEU A 183 5.03 -11.01 15.86
N ASP A 184 4.85 -12.03 15.03
CA ASP A 184 5.52 -13.33 15.20
C ASP A 184 7.04 -13.23 15.11
N MET A 185 7.55 -12.31 14.32
CA MET A 185 8.99 -12.02 14.17
C MET A 185 9.57 -11.14 15.31
N GLY A 186 8.75 -10.70 16.24
CA GLY A 186 9.19 -9.94 17.43
C GLY A 186 9.36 -8.43 17.24
N PHE A 187 8.86 -7.86 16.13
CA PHE A 187 8.91 -6.41 15.88
C PHE A 187 7.95 -5.56 16.72
N LEU A 188 7.40 -6.11 17.79
CA LEU A 188 6.48 -5.40 18.71
C LEU A 188 7.15 -4.33 19.59
N ARG A 189 8.47 -4.34 19.69
CA ARG A 189 9.22 -3.45 20.59
C ARG A 189 9.87 -2.27 19.87
N ASP A 190 9.74 -2.25 18.54
CA ASP A 190 10.30 -1.24 17.66
C ASP A 190 9.17 -0.32 17.12
#